data_05bcb80742ec0533961aa8fd59365f9f
#
_entry.id   05bcb80742ec0533961aa8fd59365f9f
#
_cell.length_a   1.000
_cell.length_b   1.000
_cell.length_c   1.000
_cell.angle_alpha   90.00
_cell.angle_beta   90.00
_cell.angle_gamma   90.00
#
_symmetry.space_group_name_H-M   'P 1'
#
loop_
_entity.id
_entity.type
_entity.pdbx_description
1 polymer ?
#
loop_
_entity_poly.entity_id
_entity_poly.type
_entity_poly.pdbx_seq_one_letter_code
_entity_poly.pdbx_strand_id
1 'polypeptide(L)'
;MGQARIVFTNARLDTMTAADFETLARLAEVIWRAHYTKIIGSAQVDYMLAGRYTPEKLRQYLNADDRWLMLLRIDSSGGSRAVGYCSYALTAYPGGMEPGEMKPSEMKLEQLYLLPELRGQGLGKLMLRHVEEQARARGRSTLVLQTNKRNDIAIAFYRKAGFTVREEAVFDIGNGFVMDDYVMEKVL
;
A
#
# COMPACT_ATOMS: atom_id res chain seq x y z
N MET A 1 -19.53 -12.91 -17.06
CA MET A 1 -20.00 -11.51 -17.14
C MET A 1 -18.79 -10.62 -17.11
N GLY A 2 -18.45 -9.95 -18.21
CA GLY A 2 -17.30 -9.05 -18.29
C GLY A 2 -17.55 -7.83 -17.40
N GLN A 3 -16.61 -7.52 -16.49
CA GLN A 3 -16.65 -6.26 -15.76
C GLN A 3 -16.58 -5.11 -16.77
N ALA A 4 -17.53 -4.18 -16.68
CA ALA A 4 -17.51 -2.96 -17.48
C ALA A 4 -16.19 -2.23 -17.18
N ARG A 5 -15.35 -2.06 -18.19
CA ARG A 5 -14.08 -1.35 -18.07
C ARG A 5 -14.37 0.12 -17.83
N ILE A 6 -13.95 0.64 -16.68
CA ILE A 6 -14.09 2.08 -16.39
C ILE A 6 -13.13 2.83 -17.33
N VAL A 7 -13.70 3.70 -18.17
CA VAL A 7 -12.92 4.56 -19.03
C VAL A 7 -12.50 5.80 -18.22
N PHE A 8 -11.21 6.04 -18.12
CA PHE A 8 -10.65 7.26 -17.55
C PHE A 8 -9.69 7.90 -18.55
N THR A 9 -9.60 9.22 -18.51
CA THR A 9 -8.78 10.01 -19.45
C THR A 9 -7.37 10.23 -18.96
N ASN A 10 -7.18 10.24 -17.64
CA ASN A 10 -5.90 10.46 -17.00
C ASN A 10 -5.84 9.72 -15.66
N ALA A 11 -4.65 9.29 -15.27
CA ALA A 11 -4.36 8.73 -13.95
C ALA A 11 -3.08 9.38 -13.42
N ARG A 12 -3.11 9.90 -12.20
CA ARG A 12 -1.97 10.57 -11.57
C ARG A 12 -1.85 10.23 -10.10
N LEU A 13 -0.65 10.38 -9.57
CA LEU A 13 -0.35 10.27 -8.14
C LEU A 13 -0.14 11.67 -7.56
N ASP A 14 -1.00 12.05 -6.63
CA ASP A 14 -0.90 13.32 -5.91
C ASP A 14 -0.42 13.06 -4.48
N THR A 15 0.48 13.89 -3.96
CA THR A 15 0.87 13.84 -2.55
C THR A 15 -0.35 14.10 -1.68
N MET A 16 -0.56 13.26 -0.66
CA MET A 16 -1.65 13.44 0.30
C MET A 16 -1.50 14.76 1.06
N THR A 17 -2.61 15.43 1.26
CA THR A 17 -2.75 16.61 2.11
C THR A 17 -3.70 16.37 3.27
N ALA A 18 -3.78 17.28 4.23
CA ALA A 18 -4.72 17.16 5.34
C ALA A 18 -6.20 17.13 4.88
N ALA A 19 -6.51 17.76 3.74
CA ALA A 19 -7.86 17.73 3.16
C ALA A 19 -8.27 16.34 2.64
N ASP A 20 -7.30 15.44 2.45
CA ASP A 20 -7.54 14.11 1.90
C ASP A 20 -7.81 13.04 2.97
N PHE A 21 -7.66 13.34 4.26
CA PHE A 21 -7.73 12.35 5.33
C PHE A 21 -9.04 11.56 5.34
N GLU A 22 -10.16 12.24 5.23
CA GLU A 22 -11.47 11.57 5.21
C GLU A 22 -11.65 10.74 3.93
N THR A 23 -11.23 11.26 2.78
CA THR A 23 -11.27 10.54 1.51
C THR A 23 -10.43 9.27 1.57
N LEU A 24 -9.21 9.36 2.12
CA LEU A 24 -8.31 8.23 2.28
C LEU A 24 -8.88 7.18 3.24
N ALA A 25 -9.41 7.59 4.40
CA ALA A 25 -9.98 6.67 5.38
C ALA A 25 -11.17 5.89 4.79
N ARG A 26 -12.08 6.56 4.08
CA ARG A 26 -13.20 5.90 3.38
C ARG A 26 -12.73 4.97 2.27
N LEU A 27 -11.75 5.39 1.49
CA LEU A 27 -11.17 4.58 0.42
C LEU A 27 -10.51 3.32 1.00
N ALA A 28 -9.75 3.47 2.07
CA ALA A 28 -9.12 2.35 2.78
C ALA A 28 -10.17 1.37 3.30
N GLU A 29 -11.23 1.86 3.94
CA GLU A 29 -12.32 1.01 4.44
C GLU A 29 -12.95 0.17 3.34
N VAL A 30 -13.31 0.78 2.21
CA VAL A 30 -13.91 0.07 1.06
C VAL A 30 -12.95 -1.00 0.53
N ILE A 31 -11.68 -0.65 0.31
CA ILE A 31 -10.70 -1.59 -0.26
C ILE A 31 -10.40 -2.73 0.72
N TRP A 32 -10.19 -2.42 1.99
CA TRP A 32 -9.84 -3.42 2.99
C TRP A 32 -10.97 -4.40 3.25
N ARG A 33 -12.19 -3.92 3.42
CA ARG A 33 -13.36 -4.81 3.62
C ARG A 33 -13.59 -5.72 2.43
N ALA A 34 -13.49 -5.20 1.21
CA ALA A 34 -13.68 -5.99 0.00
C ALA A 34 -12.59 -7.04 -0.23
N HIS A 35 -11.36 -6.78 0.23
CA HIS A 35 -10.21 -7.64 -0.05
C HIS A 35 -9.80 -8.51 1.14
N TYR A 36 -9.58 -7.90 2.30
CA TYR A 36 -8.95 -8.57 3.42
C TYR A 36 -9.90 -9.36 4.31
N THR A 37 -11.22 -9.08 4.32
CA THR A 37 -12.18 -9.82 5.16
C THR A 37 -12.10 -11.33 4.94
N LYS A 38 -11.87 -11.78 3.70
CA LYS A 38 -11.73 -13.20 3.37
C LYS A 38 -10.35 -13.79 3.74
N ILE A 39 -9.36 -12.95 3.97
CA ILE A 39 -7.97 -13.33 4.24
C ILE A 39 -7.72 -13.43 5.73
N ILE A 40 -8.08 -12.38 6.49
CA ILE A 40 -7.76 -12.23 7.92
C ILE A 40 -8.99 -12.10 8.82
N GLY A 41 -10.21 -12.12 8.26
CA GLY A 41 -11.46 -11.97 9.00
C GLY A 41 -11.85 -10.51 9.26
N SER A 42 -13.14 -10.27 9.52
CA SER A 42 -13.67 -8.91 9.73
C SER A 42 -13.12 -8.24 10.99
N ALA A 43 -13.01 -8.98 12.10
CA ALA A 43 -12.54 -8.44 13.38
C ALA A 43 -11.10 -7.89 13.29
N GLN A 44 -10.19 -8.60 12.61
CA GLN A 44 -8.83 -8.12 12.40
C GLN A 44 -8.79 -6.93 11.43
N VAL A 45 -9.64 -6.93 10.39
CA VAL A 45 -9.79 -5.77 9.49
C VAL A 45 -10.25 -4.53 10.26
N ASP A 46 -11.27 -4.66 11.13
CA ASP A 46 -11.77 -3.55 11.95
C ASP A 46 -10.68 -3.00 12.87
N TYR A 47 -9.95 -3.89 13.55
CA TYR A 47 -8.83 -3.52 14.41
C TYR A 47 -7.74 -2.74 13.65
N MET A 48 -7.35 -3.22 12.48
CA MET A 48 -6.30 -2.59 11.68
C MET A 48 -6.75 -1.25 11.08
N LEU A 49 -7.99 -1.13 10.62
CA LEU A 49 -8.53 0.13 10.11
C LEU A 49 -8.60 1.19 11.20
N ALA A 50 -9.08 0.85 12.40
CA ALA A 50 -9.15 1.76 13.53
C ALA A 50 -7.78 2.31 13.96
N GLY A 51 -6.71 1.53 13.79
CA GLY A 51 -5.35 1.92 14.19
C GLY A 51 -4.54 2.66 13.13
N ARG A 52 -4.91 2.58 11.84
CA ARG A 52 -4.03 3.04 10.74
C ARG A 52 -4.42 4.37 10.10
N TYR A 53 -5.72 4.67 10.02
CA TYR A 53 -6.22 5.80 9.22
C TYR A 53 -6.82 6.90 10.08
N THR A 54 -6.37 7.03 11.33
CA THR A 54 -6.72 8.17 12.19
C THR A 54 -5.99 9.43 11.74
N PRO A 55 -6.55 10.62 11.99
CA PRO A 55 -5.88 11.88 11.66
C PRO A 55 -4.46 12.00 12.24
N GLU A 56 -4.20 11.48 13.47
CA GLU A 56 -2.86 11.48 14.08
C GLU A 56 -1.88 10.65 13.27
N LYS A 57 -2.31 9.46 12.81
CA LYS A 57 -1.46 8.57 12.02
C LYS A 57 -1.20 9.14 10.63
N LEU A 58 -2.20 9.75 10.01
CA LEU A 58 -2.05 10.34 8.69
C LEU A 58 -1.20 11.61 8.70
N ARG A 59 -1.24 12.42 9.79
CA ARG A 59 -0.36 13.58 9.94
C ARG A 59 1.13 13.24 9.89
N GLN A 60 1.51 12.02 10.24
CA GLN A 60 2.91 11.59 10.20
C GLN A 60 3.50 11.56 8.78
N TYR A 61 2.66 11.56 7.75
CA TYR A 61 3.08 11.66 6.35
C TYR A 61 3.16 13.11 5.84
N LEU A 62 2.59 14.08 6.59
CA LEU A 62 2.60 15.48 6.17
C LEU A 62 3.96 16.10 6.50
N ASN A 63 4.63 16.62 5.48
CA ASN A 63 5.95 17.27 5.61
C ASN A 63 7.04 16.36 6.21
N ALA A 64 6.89 15.04 6.09
CA ALA A 64 7.91 14.09 6.50
C ALA A 64 9.02 13.98 5.45
N ASP A 65 10.26 13.85 5.92
CA ASP A 65 11.43 13.70 5.04
C ASP A 65 11.76 12.21 4.76
N ASP A 66 11.14 11.30 5.53
CA ASP A 66 11.45 9.88 5.51
C ASP A 66 10.29 8.98 5.05
N ARG A 67 9.09 9.54 4.85
CA ARG A 67 7.89 8.78 4.45
C ARG A 67 6.93 9.59 3.62
N TRP A 68 6.24 8.92 2.70
CA TRP A 68 5.32 9.56 1.75
C TRP A 68 4.06 8.72 1.59
N LEU A 69 2.95 9.39 1.45
CA LEU A 69 1.67 8.79 1.08
C LEU A 69 1.08 9.53 -0.12
N MET A 70 0.81 8.76 -1.17
CA MET A 70 0.30 9.26 -2.45
C MET A 70 -1.10 8.73 -2.70
N LEU A 71 -2.00 9.60 -3.15
CA LEU A 71 -3.31 9.22 -3.66
C LEU A 71 -3.28 9.03 -5.16
N LEU A 72 -3.73 7.89 -5.63
CA LEU A 72 -3.99 7.67 -7.05
C LEU A 72 -5.36 8.26 -7.39
N ARG A 73 -5.36 9.23 -8.27
CA ARG A 73 -6.58 9.84 -8.80
C ARG A 73 -6.76 9.52 -10.27
N ILE A 74 -7.99 9.36 -10.69
CA ILE A 74 -8.38 9.24 -12.10
C ILE A 74 -9.37 10.34 -12.45
N ASP A 75 -9.25 10.85 -13.67
CA ASP A 75 -10.18 11.81 -14.23
C ASP A 75 -11.17 11.08 -15.17
N SER A 76 -12.44 11.41 -15.05
CA SER A 76 -13.53 10.89 -15.87
C SER A 76 -14.50 12.02 -16.19
N SER A 77 -15.55 11.74 -16.96
CA SER A 77 -16.62 12.72 -17.24
C SER A 77 -17.32 13.24 -15.97
N GLY A 78 -17.23 12.50 -14.85
CA GLY A 78 -17.77 12.90 -13.54
C GLY A 78 -16.79 13.69 -12.66
N GLY A 79 -15.61 14.06 -13.18
CA GLY A 79 -14.56 14.77 -12.43
C GLY A 79 -13.43 13.86 -11.95
N SER A 80 -12.58 14.40 -11.08
CA SER A 80 -11.44 13.69 -10.50
C SER A 80 -11.81 12.98 -9.21
N ARG A 81 -11.44 11.70 -9.08
CA ARG A 81 -11.68 10.93 -7.84
C ARG A 81 -10.47 10.10 -7.42
N ALA A 82 -10.28 9.94 -6.12
CA ALA A 82 -9.31 9.02 -5.56
C ALA A 82 -9.80 7.58 -5.72
N VAL A 83 -8.93 6.68 -6.18
CA VAL A 83 -9.26 5.29 -6.49
C VAL A 83 -8.28 4.27 -5.93
N GLY A 84 -7.16 4.76 -5.40
CA GLY A 84 -6.13 3.96 -4.78
C GLY A 84 -5.15 4.84 -4.03
N TYR A 85 -4.20 4.23 -3.37
CA TYR A 85 -3.12 4.93 -2.67
C TYR A 85 -1.93 4.01 -2.48
N CYS A 86 -0.75 4.62 -2.33
CA CYS A 86 0.46 3.92 -1.91
C CYS A 86 1.23 4.75 -0.89
N SER A 87 1.92 4.07 0.03
CA SER A 87 2.87 4.72 0.93
C SER A 87 4.19 3.96 0.94
N TYR A 88 5.25 4.71 1.16
CA TYR A 88 6.61 4.19 1.21
C TYR A 88 7.46 5.02 2.17
N ALA A 89 8.48 4.39 2.75
CA ALA A 89 9.33 5.02 3.76
C ALA A 89 10.79 4.57 3.65
N LEU A 90 11.69 5.42 4.13
CA LEU A 90 13.13 5.12 4.26
C LEU A 90 13.45 4.43 5.59
N THR A 91 12.54 4.52 6.55
CA THR A 91 12.67 3.92 7.88
C THR A 91 11.48 3.04 8.19
N ALA A 92 11.65 2.14 9.12
CA ALA A 92 10.56 1.39 9.68
C ALA A 92 9.52 2.31 10.33
N TYR A 93 8.24 1.94 10.20
CA TYR A 93 7.15 2.66 10.85
C TYR A 93 7.33 2.57 12.38
N PRO A 94 7.33 3.69 13.15
CA PRO A 94 7.36 3.63 14.61
C PRO A 94 6.14 2.84 15.12
N GLY A 95 6.37 1.70 15.76
CA GLY A 95 5.33 0.74 16.16
C GLY A 95 4.84 -0.15 15.02
N GLY A 96 5.51 -0.16 13.87
CA GLY A 96 5.33 -1.13 12.78
C GLY A 96 6.02 -2.44 13.11
N MET A 97 5.45 -3.53 12.59
CA MET A 97 6.02 -4.86 12.70
C MET A 97 7.36 -4.92 11.97
N GLU A 98 8.42 -5.15 12.73
CA GLU A 98 9.78 -5.18 12.21
C GLU A 98 10.29 -6.61 12.11
N PRO A 99 10.56 -7.14 10.91
CA PRO A 99 11.59 -8.13 10.76
C PRO A 99 12.89 -7.45 10.33
N GLY A 100 13.84 -7.41 11.24
CA GLY A 100 15.17 -6.92 10.98
C GLY A 100 15.25 -5.41 10.80
N GLU A 101 16.43 -4.85 11.01
CA GLU A 101 16.72 -3.46 10.72
C GLU A 101 16.71 -3.25 9.18
N MET A 102 16.00 -2.22 8.72
CA MET A 102 16.08 -1.80 7.32
C MET A 102 17.53 -1.39 7.01
N LYS A 103 18.04 -1.93 5.92
CA LYS A 103 19.38 -1.53 5.47
C LYS A 103 19.35 -0.13 4.87
N PRO A 104 20.45 0.63 4.96
CA PRO A 104 20.53 1.96 4.36
C PRO A 104 20.22 1.98 2.85
N SER A 105 20.38 0.85 2.16
CA SER A 105 20.07 0.69 0.74
C SER A 105 18.61 0.40 0.43
N GLU A 106 17.76 0.22 1.47
CA GLU A 106 16.38 -0.21 1.31
C GLU A 106 15.40 0.96 1.41
N MET A 107 14.27 0.82 0.70
CA MET A 107 13.04 1.58 0.89
C MET A 107 11.90 0.59 1.09
N LYS A 108 11.06 0.85 2.09
CA LYS A 108 9.88 0.03 2.36
C LYS A 108 8.68 0.53 1.55
N LEU A 109 8.08 -0.34 0.77
CA LEU A 109 6.73 -0.15 0.24
C LEU A 109 5.75 -0.63 1.32
N GLU A 110 5.09 0.31 2.02
CA GLU A 110 4.22 0.00 3.15
C GLU A 110 2.80 -0.36 2.71
N GLN A 111 2.30 0.34 1.69
CA GLN A 111 0.93 0.21 1.22
C GLN A 111 0.88 0.38 -0.31
N LEU A 112 0.08 -0.45 -0.98
CA LEU A 112 -0.26 -0.30 -2.38
C LEU A 112 -1.65 -0.88 -2.59
N TYR A 113 -2.65 -0.02 -2.60
CA TYR A 113 -4.05 -0.41 -2.61
C TYR A 113 -4.82 0.27 -3.73
N LEU A 114 -5.71 -0.49 -4.34
CA LEU A 114 -6.53 -0.05 -5.47
C LEU A 114 -7.94 -0.62 -5.33
N LEU A 115 -8.94 0.17 -5.67
CA LEU A 115 -10.32 -0.29 -5.76
C LEU A 115 -10.42 -1.56 -6.60
N PRO A 116 -11.15 -2.59 -6.14
CA PRO A 116 -11.22 -3.89 -6.81
C PRO A 116 -11.63 -3.81 -8.28
N GLU A 117 -12.60 -2.94 -8.60
CA GLU A 117 -13.15 -2.78 -9.95
C GLU A 117 -12.16 -2.16 -10.96
N LEU A 118 -11.05 -1.59 -10.48
CA LEU A 118 -10.00 -0.99 -11.31
C LEU A 118 -8.76 -1.87 -11.47
N ARG A 119 -8.79 -3.05 -10.88
CA ARG A 119 -7.69 -4.03 -11.05
C ARG A 119 -7.57 -4.48 -12.51
N GLY A 120 -6.39 -4.91 -12.89
CA GLY A 120 -6.12 -5.36 -14.27
C GLY A 120 -5.98 -4.25 -15.31
N GLN A 121 -6.12 -2.97 -14.95
CA GLN A 121 -6.04 -1.83 -15.86
C GLN A 121 -4.67 -1.10 -15.82
N GLY A 122 -3.65 -1.72 -15.24
CA GLY A 122 -2.29 -1.17 -15.20
C GLY A 122 -2.02 -0.18 -14.04
N LEU A 123 -3.04 0.25 -13.29
CA LEU A 123 -2.92 1.27 -12.26
C LEU A 123 -2.03 0.85 -11.08
N GLY A 124 -2.07 -0.41 -10.66
CA GLY A 124 -1.16 -0.94 -9.65
C GLY A 124 0.30 -0.89 -10.11
N LYS A 125 0.55 -1.17 -11.39
CA LYS A 125 1.89 -1.06 -11.99
C LYS A 125 2.37 0.39 -12.08
N LEU A 126 1.46 1.34 -12.34
CA LEU A 126 1.76 2.77 -12.33
C LEU A 126 2.21 3.22 -10.92
N MET A 127 1.48 2.84 -9.87
CA MET A 127 1.86 3.15 -8.48
C MET A 127 3.21 2.54 -8.10
N LEU A 128 3.43 1.26 -8.43
CA LEU A 128 4.69 0.58 -8.11
C LEU A 128 5.87 1.24 -8.84
N ARG A 129 5.73 1.59 -10.11
CA ARG A 129 6.78 2.28 -10.87
C ARG A 129 7.14 3.61 -10.23
N HIS A 130 6.15 4.38 -9.79
CA HIS A 130 6.40 5.62 -9.05
C HIS A 130 7.27 5.36 -7.81
N VAL A 131 6.94 4.34 -7.00
CA VAL A 131 7.73 4.01 -5.81
C VAL A 131 9.17 3.59 -6.18
N GLU A 132 9.34 2.80 -7.23
CA GLU A 132 10.67 2.42 -7.75
C GLU A 132 11.50 3.65 -8.17
N GLU A 133 10.88 4.59 -8.87
CA GLU A 133 11.51 5.85 -9.28
C GLU A 133 11.92 6.70 -8.06
N GLN A 134 11.03 6.77 -7.04
CA GLN A 134 11.32 7.48 -5.81
C GLN A 134 12.44 6.84 -5.00
N ALA A 135 12.52 5.51 -5.00
CA ALA A 135 13.62 4.78 -4.35
C ALA A 135 14.97 5.10 -5.03
N ARG A 136 15.03 4.96 -6.36
CA ARG A 136 16.25 5.30 -7.12
C ARG A 136 16.67 6.75 -6.94
N ALA A 137 15.74 7.70 -6.99
CA ALA A 137 16.01 9.13 -6.79
C ALA A 137 16.62 9.44 -5.42
N ARG A 138 16.37 8.57 -4.41
CA ARG A 138 16.92 8.68 -3.05
C ARG A 138 18.12 7.76 -2.80
N GLY A 139 18.71 7.22 -3.86
CA GLY A 139 19.88 6.35 -3.76
C GLY A 139 19.60 4.99 -3.11
N ARG A 140 18.33 4.52 -3.17
CA ARG A 140 17.98 3.20 -2.67
C ARG A 140 18.02 2.20 -3.81
N SER A 141 18.62 1.04 -3.57
CA SER A 141 18.80 -0.01 -4.56
C SER A 141 17.86 -1.20 -4.37
N THR A 142 17.07 -1.21 -3.29
CA THR A 142 16.19 -2.33 -2.98
C THR A 142 14.84 -1.82 -2.44
N LEU A 143 13.76 -2.35 -2.97
CA LEU A 143 12.43 -2.23 -2.36
C LEU A 143 12.13 -3.46 -1.52
N VAL A 144 11.58 -3.25 -0.31
CA VAL A 144 11.11 -4.30 0.59
C VAL A 144 9.64 -4.06 0.90
N LEU A 145 8.85 -5.11 0.98
CA LEU A 145 7.45 -5.06 1.39
C LEU A 145 7.06 -6.28 2.22
N GLN A 146 5.91 -6.19 2.88
CA GLN A 146 5.28 -7.30 3.58
C GLN A 146 3.90 -7.57 2.99
N THR A 147 3.55 -8.84 2.85
CA THR A 147 2.23 -9.25 2.35
C THR A 147 1.79 -10.55 3.00
N ASN A 148 0.53 -10.62 3.40
CA ASN A 148 -0.02 -11.84 4.00
C ASN A 148 0.14 -13.04 3.06
N LYS A 149 0.58 -14.19 3.60
CA LYS A 149 0.84 -15.41 2.83
C LYS A 149 -0.39 -15.94 2.09
N ARG A 150 -1.60 -15.59 2.54
CA ARG A 150 -2.85 -15.95 1.87
C ARG A 150 -3.34 -14.89 0.87
N ASN A 151 -2.56 -13.83 0.63
CA ASN A 151 -2.90 -12.79 -0.34
C ASN A 151 -2.33 -13.14 -1.73
N ASP A 152 -2.86 -14.21 -2.34
CA ASP A 152 -2.39 -14.74 -3.62
C ASP A 152 -2.36 -13.69 -4.74
N ILE A 153 -3.35 -12.77 -4.73
CA ILE A 153 -3.44 -11.70 -5.74
C ILE A 153 -2.25 -10.75 -5.63
N ALA A 154 -1.90 -10.32 -4.43
CA ALA A 154 -0.76 -9.43 -4.22
C ALA A 154 0.56 -10.14 -4.47
N ILE A 155 0.71 -11.39 -3.98
CA ILE A 155 1.91 -12.21 -4.20
C ILE A 155 2.17 -12.40 -5.69
N ALA A 156 1.15 -12.77 -6.46
CA ALA A 156 1.26 -12.94 -7.92
C ALA A 156 1.64 -11.62 -8.61
N PHE A 157 1.05 -10.50 -8.19
CA PHE A 157 1.38 -9.18 -8.71
C PHE A 157 2.85 -8.81 -8.44
N TYR A 158 3.33 -8.97 -7.21
CA TYR A 158 4.70 -8.63 -6.85
C TYR A 158 5.72 -9.56 -7.51
N ARG A 159 5.47 -10.87 -7.57
CA ARG A 159 6.32 -11.82 -8.32
C ARG A 159 6.45 -11.42 -9.79
N LYS A 160 5.33 -11.07 -10.44
CA LYS A 160 5.35 -10.58 -11.83
C LYS A 160 6.10 -9.27 -12.00
N ALA A 161 6.17 -8.46 -10.95
CA ALA A 161 6.93 -7.22 -10.92
C ALA A 161 8.42 -7.40 -10.59
N GLY A 162 8.88 -8.65 -10.34
CA GLY A 162 10.28 -8.99 -10.09
C GLY A 162 10.65 -9.08 -8.61
N PHE A 163 9.68 -9.09 -7.69
CA PHE A 163 9.95 -9.36 -6.28
C PHE A 163 10.12 -10.86 -6.03
N THR A 164 11.01 -11.18 -5.11
CA THR A 164 11.23 -12.53 -4.56
C THR A 164 10.93 -12.55 -3.06
N VAL A 165 10.60 -13.72 -2.53
CA VAL A 165 10.45 -13.90 -1.09
C VAL A 165 11.83 -13.89 -0.46
N ARG A 166 12.05 -12.99 0.49
CA ARG A 166 13.28 -12.89 1.28
C ARG A 166 13.21 -13.78 2.52
N GLU A 167 12.07 -13.70 3.23
CA GLU A 167 11.84 -14.46 4.46
C GLU A 167 10.33 -14.58 4.75
N GLU A 168 10.01 -15.46 5.69
CA GLU A 168 8.67 -15.60 6.27
C GLU A 168 8.70 -15.06 7.68
N ALA A 169 7.67 -14.30 8.06
CA ALA A 169 7.62 -13.69 9.38
C ALA A 169 6.20 -13.70 9.95
N VAL A 170 6.09 -13.92 11.25
CA VAL A 170 4.83 -13.82 12.00
C VAL A 170 4.96 -12.71 13.01
N PHE A 171 4.03 -11.76 12.97
CA PHE A 171 4.03 -10.60 13.84
C PHE A 171 2.79 -10.60 14.72
N ASP A 172 2.98 -10.45 16.03
CA ASP A 172 1.90 -10.09 16.94
C ASP A 172 1.59 -8.60 16.74
N ILE A 173 0.35 -8.30 16.35
CA ILE A 173 -0.12 -6.93 16.13
C ILE A 173 -1.00 -6.42 17.28
N GLY A 174 -1.06 -7.17 18.37
CA GLY A 174 -1.87 -6.86 19.54
C GLY A 174 -3.30 -7.38 19.44
N ASN A 175 -4.00 -7.33 20.57
CA ASN A 175 -5.40 -7.77 20.69
C ASN A 175 -5.64 -9.25 20.27
N GLY A 176 -4.60 -10.09 20.35
CA GLY A 176 -4.65 -11.50 19.94
C GLY A 176 -4.61 -11.73 18.44
N PHE A 177 -4.35 -10.69 17.65
CA PHE A 177 -4.19 -10.79 16.20
C PHE A 177 -2.74 -10.96 15.79
N VAL A 178 -2.53 -11.72 14.72
CA VAL A 178 -1.21 -11.94 14.13
C VAL A 178 -1.25 -11.65 12.62
N MET A 179 -0.11 -11.22 12.08
CA MET A 179 0.14 -11.18 10.64
C MET A 179 1.15 -12.27 10.29
N ASP A 180 0.75 -13.20 9.44
CA ASP A 180 1.61 -14.25 8.89
C ASP A 180 1.95 -13.85 7.44
N ASP A 181 3.11 -13.24 7.28
CA ASP A 181 3.49 -12.53 6.06
C ASP A 181 4.73 -13.13 5.39
N TYR A 182 4.80 -12.95 4.07
CA TYR A 182 6.07 -12.93 3.36
C TYR A 182 6.68 -11.52 3.43
N VAL A 183 7.96 -11.46 3.74
CA VAL A 183 8.80 -10.31 3.42
C VAL A 183 9.33 -10.53 2.01
N MET A 184 9.01 -9.61 1.11
CA MET A 184 9.45 -9.71 -0.28
C MET A 184 10.36 -8.54 -0.62
N GLU A 185 11.34 -8.78 -1.49
CA GLU A 185 12.30 -7.78 -1.92
C GLU A 185 12.47 -7.76 -3.44
N LYS A 186 12.86 -6.59 -3.95
CA LYS A 186 13.24 -6.38 -5.35
C LYS A 186 14.46 -5.48 -5.41
N VAL A 187 15.51 -5.94 -6.09
CA VAL A 187 16.65 -5.09 -6.49
C VAL A 187 16.21 -4.22 -7.66
N LEU A 188 16.55 -2.90 -7.62
CA LEU A 188 16.10 -1.87 -8.56
C LEU A 188 17.09 -1.57 -9.67
#